data_3e09672adc9539f15bc4e17bd3a7a4b1
#
_entry.id   3e09672adc9539f15bc4e17bd3a7a4b1
#
_cell.length_a   1.000
_cell.length_b   1.000
_cell.length_c   1.000
_cell.angle_alpha   90.00
_cell.angle_beta   90.00
_cell.angle_gamma   90.00
#
_symmetry.space_group_name_H-M   'P 1'
#
loop_
_entity.id
_entity.type
_entity.pdbx_description
1 polymer ?
#
loop_
_entity_poly.entity_id
_entity_poly.type
_entity_poly.pdbx_seq_one_letter_code
_entity_poly.pdbx_strand_id
1 'polypeptide(L)'
;MKNIYMIGVGLIGGSFAIDIKKKYPTVVVHGISRKDETLNKALELNLIDKKATLDDLINADMVIVSIPVDATVKLLPTILDKIAETTLVVDAGSTKEAICKAVEHHPKRRNFLACHPIAGTEKSGPTAAISGLYVGKTNIICEVEKTTFKLQEKALQLFTDIGMRIRYMDAVSHDKHIAYVSHLSHISAFMLGKTVINKEKNERDIFDMAGSGFASTVRLAKSSPEMWTPIFKQNKDNVIETLEEYIINLTHFKDMMKQNDFEAIYNEMKNTNHIKDILKGIA
;
A
#
# COMPACT_ATOMS: atom_id res chain seq x y z
N MET A 1 25.25 -4.75 -0.52
CA MET A 1 24.61 -3.43 -0.64
C MET A 1 25.30 -2.44 0.27
N LYS A 2 25.65 -1.26 -0.25
CA LYS A 2 26.26 -0.16 0.53
C LYS A 2 25.36 1.08 0.54
N ASN A 3 24.80 1.43 -0.62
CA ASN A 3 24.00 2.64 -0.80
C ASN A 3 22.57 2.29 -1.22
N ILE A 4 21.60 2.63 -0.38
CA ILE A 4 20.15 2.48 -0.67
C ILE A 4 19.52 3.86 -0.75
N TYR A 5 18.75 4.10 -1.79
CA TYR A 5 18.05 5.36 -2.03
C TYR A 5 16.55 5.17 -1.80
N MET A 6 15.99 5.95 -0.89
CA MET A 6 14.56 5.98 -0.58
C MET A 6 13.90 7.17 -1.28
N ILE A 7 13.11 6.91 -2.30
CA ILE A 7 12.27 7.92 -2.92
C ILE A 7 10.92 7.93 -2.21
N GLY A 8 10.74 8.92 -1.33
CA GLY A 8 9.66 8.97 -0.36
C GLY A 8 10.06 8.35 0.98
N VAL A 9 10.11 9.18 2.03
CA VAL A 9 10.49 8.79 3.39
C VAL A 9 9.30 9.02 4.34
N GLY A 10 8.17 8.37 4.00
CA GLY A 10 6.96 8.37 4.83
C GLY A 10 6.87 7.10 5.70
N LEU A 11 5.65 6.69 6.05
CA LEU A 11 5.41 5.46 6.79
C LEU A 11 6.13 4.26 6.16
N ILE A 12 5.89 3.99 4.88
CA ILE A 12 6.42 2.81 4.18
C ILE A 12 7.95 2.92 3.99
N GLY A 13 8.44 3.94 3.30
CA GLY A 13 9.87 4.11 3.04
C GLY A 13 10.69 4.28 4.32
N GLY A 14 10.18 5.01 5.31
CA GLY A 14 10.83 5.17 6.62
C GLY A 14 10.93 3.86 7.39
N SER A 15 9.88 3.03 7.37
CA SER A 15 9.89 1.70 8.01
C SER A 15 10.89 0.75 7.33
N PHE A 16 10.96 0.77 5.98
CA PHE A 16 12.02 0.05 5.25
C PHE A 16 13.41 0.51 5.71
N ALA A 17 13.62 1.83 5.80
CA ALA A 17 14.90 2.38 6.21
C ALA A 17 15.31 1.92 7.61
N ILE A 18 14.39 1.93 8.59
CA ILE A 18 14.65 1.44 9.95
C ILE A 18 15.06 -0.02 9.95
N ASP A 19 14.29 -0.89 9.31
CA ASP A 19 14.51 -2.34 9.35
C ASP A 19 15.76 -2.73 8.55
N ILE A 20 16.04 -2.05 7.44
CA ILE A 20 17.27 -2.22 6.65
C ILE A 20 18.50 -1.83 7.47
N LYS A 21 18.50 -0.66 8.12
CA LYS A 21 19.64 -0.20 8.95
C LYS A 21 19.90 -1.14 10.12
N LYS A 22 18.86 -1.73 10.70
CA LYS A 22 19.01 -2.75 11.75
C LYS A 22 19.64 -4.03 11.24
N LYS A 23 19.22 -4.49 10.06
CA LYS A 23 19.71 -5.74 9.47
C LYS A 23 21.10 -5.58 8.83
N TYR A 24 21.38 -4.42 8.26
CA TYR A 24 22.60 -4.10 7.53
C TYR A 24 23.24 -2.81 8.07
N PRO A 25 23.95 -2.86 9.22
CA PRO A 25 24.47 -1.66 9.89
C PRO A 25 25.46 -0.81 9.10
N THR A 26 26.07 -1.38 8.04
CA THR A 26 27.03 -0.68 7.17
C THR A 26 26.39 0.00 5.96
N VAL A 27 25.08 -0.16 5.77
CA VAL A 27 24.32 0.47 4.69
C VAL A 27 24.13 1.93 4.98
N VAL A 28 24.35 2.77 3.97
CA VAL A 28 24.02 4.20 4.00
C VAL A 28 22.69 4.39 3.30
N VAL A 29 21.73 4.96 4.00
CA VAL A 29 20.37 5.25 3.46
C VAL A 29 20.31 6.71 3.04
N HIS A 30 20.05 6.93 1.74
CA HIS A 30 19.90 8.25 1.13
C HIS A 30 18.40 8.55 0.91
N GLY A 31 17.93 9.71 1.36
CA GLY A 31 16.54 10.12 1.18
C GLY A 31 16.34 11.08 0.03
N ILE A 32 15.30 10.84 -0.77
CA ILE A 32 14.85 11.75 -1.84
C ILE A 32 13.39 12.12 -1.59
N SER A 33 13.10 13.41 -1.53
CA SER A 33 11.74 13.94 -1.40
C SER A 33 11.64 15.33 -2.04
N ARG A 34 10.43 15.66 -2.50
CA ARG A 34 10.14 17.02 -3.02
C ARG A 34 10.15 18.10 -1.92
N LYS A 35 9.87 17.70 -0.68
CA LYS A 35 9.79 18.59 0.47
C LYS A 35 11.03 18.42 1.32
N ASP A 36 11.82 19.49 1.46
CA ASP A 36 13.03 19.47 2.29
C ASP A 36 12.72 19.25 3.78
N GLU A 37 11.57 19.75 4.24
CA GLU A 37 11.07 19.50 5.60
C GLU A 37 10.92 18.00 5.91
N THR A 38 10.44 17.21 4.92
CA THR A 38 10.35 15.76 5.05
C THR A 38 11.72 15.11 5.24
N LEU A 39 12.72 15.58 4.49
CA LEU A 39 14.10 15.09 4.59
C LEU A 39 14.76 15.50 5.91
N ASN A 40 14.54 16.74 6.35
CA ASN A 40 15.03 17.21 7.65
C ASN A 40 14.46 16.34 8.78
N LYS A 41 13.15 16.09 8.76
CA LYS A 41 12.50 15.23 9.76
C LYS A 41 12.99 13.79 9.70
N ALA A 42 13.24 13.26 8.50
CA ALA A 42 13.78 11.93 8.33
C ALA A 42 15.21 11.79 8.85
N LEU A 43 16.06 12.83 8.71
CA LEU A 43 17.39 12.89 9.30
C LEU A 43 17.30 12.95 10.84
N GLU A 44 16.47 13.83 11.38
CA GLU A 44 16.24 13.95 12.84
C GLU A 44 15.82 12.62 13.47
N LEU A 45 14.94 11.87 12.78
CA LEU A 45 14.46 10.57 13.21
C LEU A 45 15.42 9.40 12.87
N ASN A 46 16.60 9.69 12.32
CA ASN A 46 17.57 8.69 11.88
C ASN A 46 17.01 7.67 10.87
N LEU A 47 15.99 8.02 10.11
CA LEU A 47 15.47 7.17 9.02
C LEU A 47 16.43 7.16 7.84
N ILE A 48 17.05 8.30 7.52
CA ILE A 48 18.06 8.44 6.47
C ILE A 48 19.36 8.97 7.05
N ASP A 49 20.47 8.70 6.37
CA ASP A 49 21.80 9.19 6.76
C ASP A 49 22.18 10.44 5.98
N LYS A 50 21.66 10.59 4.75
CA LYS A 50 21.95 11.72 3.86
C LYS A 50 20.73 12.09 3.02
N LYS A 51 20.64 13.37 2.68
CA LYS A 51 19.75 13.84 1.59
C LYS A 51 20.42 13.54 0.25
N ALA A 52 19.62 13.28 -0.77
CA ALA A 52 20.07 13.03 -2.13
C ALA A 52 19.06 13.57 -3.17
N THR A 53 19.47 13.59 -4.41
CA THR A 53 18.68 13.96 -5.58
C THR A 53 18.55 12.76 -6.54
N LEU A 54 17.78 12.90 -7.60
CA LEU A 54 17.69 11.86 -8.63
C LEU A 54 19.00 11.69 -9.41
N ASP A 55 19.87 12.71 -9.46
CA ASP A 55 21.15 12.63 -10.16
C ASP A 55 22.16 11.73 -9.42
N ASP A 56 21.96 11.52 -8.12
CA ASP A 56 22.81 10.67 -7.31
C ASP A 56 22.52 9.16 -7.49
N LEU A 57 21.42 8.80 -8.20
CA LEU A 57 20.98 7.41 -8.37
C LEU A 57 21.97 6.52 -9.12
N ILE A 58 22.88 7.09 -9.88
CA ILE A 58 23.97 6.35 -10.53
C ILE A 58 24.84 5.57 -9.52
N ASN A 59 24.90 6.03 -8.26
CA ASN A 59 25.66 5.42 -7.17
C ASN A 59 24.85 4.42 -6.34
N ALA A 60 23.58 4.17 -6.71
CA ALA A 60 22.69 3.31 -5.94
C ALA A 60 22.95 1.82 -6.17
N ASP A 61 23.03 1.05 -5.09
CA ASP A 61 22.89 -0.41 -5.16
C ASP A 61 21.42 -0.83 -5.26
N MET A 62 20.54 -0.06 -4.60
CA MET A 62 19.10 -0.27 -4.60
C MET A 62 18.36 1.06 -4.47
N VAL A 63 17.24 1.17 -5.17
CA VAL A 63 16.28 2.28 -5.04
C VAL A 63 14.94 1.71 -4.60
N ILE A 64 14.38 2.25 -3.52
CA ILE A 64 13.03 1.90 -3.04
C ILE A 64 12.12 3.10 -3.25
N VAL A 65 11.05 2.91 -4.06
CA VAL A 65 10.10 3.94 -4.44
C VAL A 65 8.84 3.77 -3.60
N SER A 66 8.57 4.71 -2.69
CA SER A 66 7.42 4.70 -1.77
C SER A 66 6.71 6.07 -1.74
N ILE A 67 6.38 6.56 -2.91
CA ILE A 67 5.60 7.78 -3.17
C ILE A 67 4.22 7.41 -3.72
N PRO A 68 3.26 8.35 -3.78
CA PRO A 68 1.93 8.08 -4.37
C PRO A 68 2.03 7.43 -5.76
N VAL A 69 1.11 6.51 -6.04
CA VAL A 69 1.18 5.64 -7.23
C VAL A 69 1.16 6.41 -8.56
N ASP A 70 0.45 7.54 -8.63
CA ASP A 70 0.44 8.41 -9.80
C ASP A 70 1.78 9.12 -10.03
N ALA A 71 2.47 9.48 -8.95
CA ALA A 71 3.82 10.03 -9.02
C ALA A 71 4.83 8.94 -9.39
N THR A 72 4.64 7.70 -8.90
CA THR A 72 5.47 6.55 -9.27
C THR A 72 5.41 6.28 -10.77
N VAL A 73 4.21 6.20 -11.36
CA VAL A 73 4.03 6.00 -12.81
C VAL A 73 4.81 7.03 -13.62
N LYS A 74 4.77 8.31 -13.20
CA LYS A 74 5.43 9.41 -13.90
C LYS A 74 6.95 9.40 -13.74
N LEU A 75 7.43 9.04 -12.55
CA LEU A 75 8.84 9.21 -12.18
C LEU A 75 9.69 7.97 -12.49
N LEU A 76 9.07 6.79 -12.52
CA LEU A 76 9.78 5.52 -12.65
C LEU A 76 10.65 5.41 -13.92
N PRO A 77 10.19 5.85 -15.12
CA PRO A 77 11.06 5.88 -16.30
C PRO A 77 12.33 6.72 -16.07
N THR A 78 12.20 7.92 -15.52
CA THR A 78 13.33 8.79 -15.21
C THR A 78 14.28 8.18 -14.16
N ILE A 79 13.74 7.46 -13.16
CA ILE A 79 14.55 6.73 -12.20
C ILE A 79 15.40 5.68 -12.91
N LEU A 80 14.79 4.90 -13.80
CA LEU A 80 15.49 3.87 -14.58
C LEU A 80 16.55 4.45 -15.51
N ASP A 81 16.33 5.62 -16.09
CA ASP A 81 17.35 6.32 -16.89
C ASP A 81 18.61 6.64 -16.10
N LYS A 82 18.44 7.03 -14.82
CA LYS A 82 19.51 7.56 -13.97
C LYS A 82 20.29 6.52 -13.17
N ILE A 83 19.86 5.27 -13.11
CA ILE A 83 20.53 4.21 -12.37
C ILE A 83 21.66 3.54 -13.17
N ALA A 84 22.58 2.87 -12.47
CA ALA A 84 23.55 1.96 -13.09
C ALA A 84 22.89 0.62 -13.47
N GLU A 85 23.53 -0.13 -14.39
CA GLU A 85 23.06 -1.45 -14.86
C GLU A 85 22.93 -2.51 -13.74
N THR A 86 23.63 -2.31 -12.64
CA THR A 86 23.63 -3.24 -11.49
C THR A 86 22.66 -2.83 -10.37
N THR A 87 22.00 -1.69 -10.53
CA THR A 87 21.07 -1.16 -9.53
C THR A 87 19.74 -1.88 -9.60
N LEU A 88 19.20 -2.28 -8.46
CA LEU A 88 17.82 -2.77 -8.32
C LEU A 88 16.91 -1.62 -7.98
N VAL A 89 15.80 -1.48 -8.69
CA VAL A 89 14.69 -0.59 -8.33
C VAL A 89 13.51 -1.44 -7.90
N VAL A 90 12.93 -1.13 -6.73
CA VAL A 90 11.66 -1.71 -6.26
C VAL A 90 10.68 -0.59 -5.94
N ASP A 91 9.40 -0.83 -6.15
CA ASP A 91 8.35 0.06 -5.66
C ASP A 91 7.56 -0.58 -4.52
N ALA A 92 6.79 0.23 -3.81
CA ALA A 92 5.89 -0.18 -2.75
C ALA A 92 4.45 0.31 -3.01
N GLY A 93 4.12 0.54 -4.28
CA GLY A 93 2.82 1.08 -4.68
C GLY A 93 1.67 0.13 -4.45
N SER A 94 0.49 0.68 -4.12
CA SER A 94 -0.73 -0.09 -3.85
C SER A 94 -1.45 -0.58 -5.10
N THR A 95 -1.04 -0.15 -6.31
CA THR A 95 -1.50 -0.61 -7.62
C THR A 95 -0.31 -1.01 -8.46
N LYS A 96 -0.47 -1.98 -9.37
CA LYS A 96 0.67 -2.55 -10.12
C LYS A 96 0.56 -2.39 -11.62
N GLU A 97 -0.63 -2.53 -12.20
CA GLU A 97 -0.80 -2.56 -13.65
C GLU A 97 -0.25 -1.30 -14.34
N ALA A 98 -0.68 -0.13 -13.89
CA ALA A 98 -0.24 1.15 -14.46
C ALA A 98 1.27 1.39 -14.27
N ILE A 99 1.84 0.96 -13.13
CA ILE A 99 3.26 1.09 -12.83
C ILE A 99 4.09 0.18 -13.73
N CYS A 100 3.69 -1.08 -13.90
CA CYS A 100 4.36 -2.04 -14.78
C CYS A 100 4.31 -1.58 -16.25
N LYS A 101 3.14 -1.12 -16.70
CA LYS A 101 2.94 -0.62 -18.06
C LYS A 101 3.80 0.62 -18.38
N ALA A 102 3.99 1.51 -17.40
CA ALA A 102 4.79 2.72 -17.59
C ALA A 102 6.26 2.46 -17.99
N VAL A 103 6.77 1.27 -17.69
CA VAL A 103 8.16 0.88 -17.95
C VAL A 103 8.29 -0.40 -18.78
N GLU A 104 7.20 -0.88 -19.37
CA GLU A 104 7.17 -2.16 -20.10
C GLU A 104 8.23 -2.25 -21.20
N HIS A 105 8.43 -1.18 -21.94
CA HIS A 105 9.39 -1.10 -23.05
C HIS A 105 10.68 -0.33 -22.70
N HIS A 106 10.88 -0.03 -21.41
CA HIS A 106 12.06 0.71 -20.98
C HIS A 106 13.34 -0.14 -21.13
N PRO A 107 14.45 0.38 -21.68
CA PRO A 107 15.70 -0.41 -21.84
C PRO A 107 16.18 -1.07 -20.56
N LYS A 108 16.00 -0.40 -19.41
CA LYS A 108 16.33 -0.93 -18.08
C LYS A 108 15.13 -1.55 -17.34
N ARG A 109 14.08 -2.03 -18.05
CA ARG A 109 12.95 -2.74 -17.42
C ARG A 109 13.43 -3.87 -16.51
N ARG A 110 14.51 -4.54 -16.90
CA ARG A 110 15.09 -5.67 -16.16
C ARG A 110 15.73 -5.30 -14.81
N ASN A 111 15.86 -4.00 -14.53
CA ASN A 111 16.34 -3.48 -13.25
C ASN A 111 15.19 -3.20 -12.25
N PHE A 112 13.93 -3.28 -12.69
CA PHE A 112 12.76 -2.98 -11.90
C PHE A 112 12.02 -4.25 -11.47
N LEU A 113 11.74 -4.36 -10.15
CA LEU A 113 10.90 -5.39 -9.55
C LEU A 113 9.67 -4.72 -8.94
N ALA A 114 8.50 -5.00 -9.50
CA ALA A 114 7.24 -4.45 -9.04
C ALA A 114 6.78 -5.14 -7.76
N CYS A 115 6.61 -4.37 -6.67
CA CYS A 115 6.28 -4.89 -5.35
C CYS A 115 5.10 -4.16 -4.72
N HIS A 116 4.37 -4.86 -3.87
CA HIS A 116 3.37 -4.28 -2.98
C HIS A 116 3.44 -4.93 -1.60
N PRO A 117 4.11 -4.33 -0.63
CA PRO A 117 4.03 -4.79 0.77
C PRO A 117 2.63 -4.55 1.32
N ILE A 118 1.95 -5.64 1.71
CA ILE A 118 0.63 -5.57 2.33
C ILE A 118 0.80 -5.19 3.81
N ALA A 119 1.22 -3.97 4.02
CA ALA A 119 1.51 -3.39 5.33
C ALA A 119 1.21 -1.90 5.32
N GLY A 120 0.85 -1.36 6.48
CA GLY A 120 0.57 0.07 6.62
C GLY A 120 -0.41 0.34 7.75
N THR A 121 -0.60 1.63 8.01
CA THR A 121 -1.59 2.17 8.94
C THR A 121 -2.28 3.38 8.30
N GLU A 122 -3.25 3.94 8.96
CA GLU A 122 -3.91 5.18 8.54
C GLU A 122 -3.03 6.44 8.72
N LYS A 123 -1.85 6.30 9.36
CA LYS A 123 -0.90 7.40 9.59
C LYS A 123 0.00 7.63 8.38
N SER A 124 0.57 8.83 8.27
CA SER A 124 1.43 9.23 7.16
C SER A 124 2.61 10.09 7.62
N GLY A 125 3.59 10.29 6.72
CA GLY A 125 4.79 11.08 7.00
C GLY A 125 5.90 10.31 7.73
N PRO A 126 7.08 10.94 7.93
CA PRO A 126 8.25 10.30 8.53
C PRO A 126 8.02 9.85 9.98
N THR A 127 7.24 10.60 10.75
CA THR A 127 6.92 10.29 12.16
C THR A 127 6.05 9.04 12.32
N ALA A 128 5.44 8.57 11.24
CA ALA A 128 4.64 7.36 11.22
C ALA A 128 5.48 6.09 11.00
N ALA A 129 6.76 6.21 10.65
CA ALA A 129 7.63 5.06 10.41
C ALA A 129 7.77 4.17 11.65
N ILE A 130 7.65 2.85 11.45
CA ILE A 130 7.59 1.87 12.52
C ILE A 130 8.61 0.75 12.25
N SER A 131 9.42 0.42 13.24
CA SER A 131 10.28 -0.76 13.16
C SER A 131 9.45 -2.04 13.22
N GLY A 132 9.82 -3.01 12.37
CA GLY A 132 9.14 -4.31 12.30
C GLY A 132 7.78 -4.27 11.61
N LEU A 133 7.46 -3.18 10.90
CA LEU A 133 6.20 -3.05 10.15
C LEU A 133 5.95 -4.24 9.22
N TYR A 134 7.01 -4.81 8.69
CA TYR A 134 6.96 -5.84 7.65
C TYR A 134 7.02 -7.28 8.17
N VAL A 135 7.32 -7.48 9.45
CA VAL A 135 7.45 -8.83 10.04
C VAL A 135 6.14 -9.61 9.89
N GLY A 136 6.21 -10.76 9.23
CA GLY A 136 5.06 -11.62 8.94
C GLY A 136 4.08 -11.08 7.89
N LYS A 137 4.33 -9.89 7.33
CA LYS A 137 3.48 -9.31 6.27
C LYS A 137 3.83 -9.87 4.90
N THR A 138 2.85 -9.92 4.02
CA THR A 138 3.05 -10.39 2.65
C THR A 138 3.55 -9.26 1.77
N ASN A 139 4.58 -9.53 0.98
CA ASN A 139 4.99 -8.69 -0.15
C ASN A 139 4.57 -9.39 -1.44
N ILE A 140 3.69 -8.76 -2.20
CA ILE A 140 3.28 -9.27 -3.51
C ILE A 140 4.27 -8.75 -4.54
N ILE A 141 4.83 -9.68 -5.33
CA ILE A 141 5.77 -9.37 -6.42
C ILE A 141 5.06 -9.67 -7.74
N CYS A 142 5.00 -8.66 -8.61
CA CYS A 142 4.38 -8.78 -9.92
C CYS A 142 5.45 -8.81 -11.03
N GLU A 143 5.16 -9.58 -12.09
CA GLU A 143 6.02 -9.68 -13.28
C GLU A 143 7.49 -9.99 -12.96
N VAL A 144 7.73 -10.88 -12.02
CA VAL A 144 9.09 -11.22 -11.53
C VAL A 144 10.01 -11.66 -12.67
N GLU A 145 9.49 -12.35 -13.66
CA GLU A 145 10.22 -12.86 -14.84
C GLU A 145 10.80 -11.73 -15.72
N LYS A 146 10.26 -10.52 -15.63
CA LYS A 146 10.78 -9.33 -16.34
C LYS A 146 11.99 -8.69 -15.64
N THR A 147 12.37 -9.17 -14.45
CA THR A 147 13.52 -8.67 -13.68
C THR A 147 14.70 -9.63 -13.81
N THR A 148 15.93 -9.12 -13.89
CA THR A 148 17.14 -9.92 -13.95
C THR A 148 17.27 -10.83 -12.71
N PHE A 149 17.56 -12.10 -12.87
CA PHE A 149 17.62 -13.09 -11.80
C PHE A 149 18.50 -12.66 -10.61
N LYS A 150 19.70 -12.14 -10.87
CA LYS A 150 20.58 -11.62 -9.82
C LYS A 150 19.96 -10.48 -9.00
N LEU A 151 19.13 -9.67 -9.62
CA LEU A 151 18.42 -8.57 -8.91
C LEU A 151 17.19 -9.09 -8.16
N GLN A 152 16.53 -10.14 -8.67
CA GLN A 152 15.49 -10.85 -7.91
C GLN A 152 16.07 -11.44 -6.63
N GLU A 153 17.19 -12.18 -6.69
CA GLU A 153 17.85 -12.75 -5.51
C GLU A 153 18.17 -11.67 -4.46
N LYS A 154 18.71 -10.52 -4.91
CA LYS A 154 19.03 -9.39 -4.05
C LYS A 154 17.79 -8.83 -3.34
N ALA A 155 16.65 -8.72 -4.04
CA ALA A 155 15.39 -8.27 -3.48
C ALA A 155 14.82 -9.29 -2.49
N LEU A 156 14.76 -10.55 -2.88
CA LEU A 156 14.20 -11.63 -2.06
C LEU A 156 14.98 -11.81 -0.76
N GLN A 157 16.31 -11.73 -0.81
CA GLN A 157 17.14 -11.76 0.38
C GLN A 157 16.77 -10.63 1.35
N LEU A 158 16.68 -9.38 0.84
CA LEU A 158 16.28 -8.24 1.68
C LEU A 158 14.91 -8.45 2.31
N PHE A 159 13.89 -8.81 1.50
CA PHE A 159 12.53 -8.97 1.99
C PHE A 159 12.41 -10.09 3.03
N THR A 160 13.12 -11.20 2.83
CA THR A 160 13.19 -12.29 3.81
C THR A 160 13.89 -11.85 5.09
N ASP A 161 14.98 -11.11 4.97
CA ASP A 161 15.76 -10.64 6.12
C ASP A 161 14.98 -9.66 7.02
N ILE A 162 14.07 -8.88 6.45
CA ILE A 162 13.16 -8.01 7.22
C ILE A 162 11.84 -8.70 7.61
N GLY A 163 11.73 -10.01 7.36
CA GLY A 163 10.64 -10.87 7.86
C GLY A 163 9.39 -10.91 7.00
N MET A 164 9.45 -10.52 5.72
CA MET A 164 8.32 -10.59 4.81
C MET A 164 8.07 -12.01 4.29
N ARG A 165 6.81 -12.30 4.00
CA ARG A 165 6.39 -13.47 3.18
C ARG A 165 6.25 -13.03 1.74
N ILE A 166 6.70 -13.85 0.80
CA ILE A 166 6.64 -13.53 -0.63
C ILE A 166 5.48 -14.25 -1.30
N ARG A 167 4.74 -13.52 -2.14
CA ARG A 167 3.71 -14.06 -3.06
C ARG A 167 3.93 -13.47 -4.44
N TYR A 168 3.78 -14.31 -5.46
CA TYR A 168 3.86 -13.89 -6.86
C TYR A 168 2.47 -13.79 -7.46
N MET A 169 2.26 -12.80 -8.30
CA MET A 169 1.00 -12.54 -8.98
C MET A 169 1.26 -11.74 -10.27
N ASP A 170 0.39 -11.83 -11.28
CA ASP A 170 0.42 -10.87 -12.36
C ASP A 170 -0.19 -9.52 -11.92
N ALA A 171 0.17 -8.44 -12.63
CA ALA A 171 -0.21 -7.09 -12.22
C ALA A 171 -1.72 -6.82 -12.33
N VAL A 172 -2.39 -7.44 -13.32
CA VAL A 172 -3.85 -7.29 -13.54
C VAL A 172 -4.62 -7.98 -12.43
N SER A 173 -4.29 -9.26 -12.15
CA SER A 173 -4.90 -10.00 -11.04
C SER A 173 -4.66 -9.33 -9.68
N HIS A 174 -3.45 -8.75 -9.49
CA HIS A 174 -3.14 -7.97 -8.30
C HIS A 174 -4.14 -6.83 -8.11
N ASP A 175 -4.31 -5.99 -9.14
CA ASP A 175 -5.15 -4.80 -9.06
C ASP A 175 -6.63 -5.17 -8.91
N LYS A 176 -7.08 -6.27 -9.54
CA LYS A 176 -8.42 -6.82 -9.33
C LYS A 176 -8.63 -7.31 -7.89
N HIS A 177 -7.72 -8.11 -7.36
CA HIS A 177 -7.90 -8.70 -6.02
C HIS A 177 -7.78 -7.67 -4.90
N ILE A 178 -6.86 -6.70 -5.03
CA ILE A 178 -6.70 -5.65 -4.02
C ILE A 178 -7.92 -4.72 -3.96
N ALA A 179 -8.68 -4.59 -5.05
CA ALA A 179 -9.92 -3.83 -5.07
C ALA A 179 -10.94 -4.39 -4.07
N TYR A 180 -11.09 -5.72 -3.98
CA TYR A 180 -12.01 -6.39 -3.06
C TYR A 180 -11.57 -6.25 -1.59
N VAL A 181 -10.32 -6.51 -1.28
CA VAL A 181 -9.89 -6.66 0.12
C VAL A 181 -9.39 -5.35 0.76
N SER A 182 -9.07 -4.34 -0.05
CA SER A 182 -8.53 -3.08 0.45
C SER A 182 -9.34 -1.86 -0.02
N HIS A 183 -9.52 -1.69 -1.34
CA HIS A 183 -10.13 -0.47 -1.86
C HIS A 183 -11.60 -0.36 -1.44
N LEU A 184 -12.36 -1.46 -1.58
CA LEU A 184 -13.75 -1.53 -1.13
C LEU A 184 -13.88 -1.28 0.38
N SER A 185 -12.96 -1.83 1.19
CA SER A 185 -12.96 -1.62 2.64
C SER A 185 -12.82 -0.14 3.01
N HIS A 186 -11.96 0.60 2.29
CA HIS A 186 -11.80 2.05 2.52
C HIS A 186 -13.04 2.83 2.08
N ILE A 187 -13.59 2.52 0.89
CA ILE A 187 -14.83 3.16 0.42
C ILE A 187 -15.96 2.94 1.42
N SER A 188 -16.13 1.69 1.90
CA SER A 188 -17.15 1.35 2.88
C SER A 188 -17.00 2.15 4.17
N ALA A 189 -15.78 2.26 4.70
CA ALA A 189 -15.50 3.04 5.90
C ALA A 189 -15.78 4.54 5.70
N PHE A 190 -15.35 5.12 4.57
CA PHE A 190 -15.62 6.53 4.24
C PHE A 190 -17.12 6.79 4.07
N MET A 191 -17.84 5.91 3.37
CA MET A 191 -19.25 6.11 3.11
C MET A 191 -20.12 5.87 4.35
N LEU A 192 -19.78 4.90 5.19
CA LEU A 192 -20.43 4.71 6.48
C LEU A 192 -20.22 5.94 7.38
N GLY A 193 -18.97 6.40 7.51
CA GLY A 193 -18.66 7.62 8.27
C GLY A 193 -19.42 8.84 7.76
N LYS A 194 -19.44 9.05 6.43
CA LYS A 194 -20.20 10.13 5.79
C LYS A 194 -21.71 10.05 6.11
N THR A 195 -22.27 8.83 6.07
CA THR A 195 -23.71 8.62 6.36
C THR A 195 -24.06 9.08 7.77
N VAL A 196 -23.26 8.68 8.76
CA VAL A 196 -23.48 9.04 10.17
C VAL A 196 -23.25 10.54 10.39
N ILE A 197 -22.15 11.11 9.85
CA ILE A 197 -21.86 12.55 9.96
C ILE A 197 -23.00 13.40 9.37
N ASN A 198 -23.56 13.01 8.24
CA ASN A 198 -24.65 13.75 7.62
C ASN A 198 -25.93 13.64 8.45
N LYS A 199 -26.20 12.51 9.09
CA LYS A 199 -27.40 12.31 9.91
C LYS A 199 -27.32 13.08 11.23
N GLU A 200 -26.14 13.09 11.87
CA GLU A 200 -25.88 13.85 13.11
C GLU A 200 -26.18 15.34 12.99
N LYS A 201 -26.02 15.94 11.80
CA LYS A 201 -26.38 17.35 11.56
C LYS A 201 -27.84 17.65 11.80
N ASN A 202 -28.71 16.67 11.61
CA ASN A 202 -30.16 16.79 11.70
C ASN A 202 -30.74 16.16 12.97
N GLU A 203 -30.08 15.18 13.52
CA GLU A 203 -30.46 14.42 14.72
C GLU A 203 -29.26 14.35 15.66
N ARG A 204 -29.30 15.14 16.74
CA ARG A 204 -28.23 15.17 17.74
C ARG A 204 -28.16 13.85 18.51
N ASP A 205 -27.04 13.62 19.18
CA ASP A 205 -26.79 12.51 20.11
C ASP A 205 -26.47 11.15 19.43
N ILE A 206 -26.37 11.08 18.09
CA ILE A 206 -25.97 9.83 17.40
C ILE A 206 -24.54 9.46 17.79
N PHE A 207 -23.63 10.43 17.89
CA PHE A 207 -22.24 10.16 18.29
C PHE A 207 -22.09 9.76 19.75
N ASP A 208 -23.01 10.11 20.63
CA ASP A 208 -23.02 9.67 22.01
C ASP A 208 -23.22 8.15 22.15
N MET A 209 -23.83 7.54 21.12
CA MET A 209 -24.01 6.10 21.02
C MET A 209 -22.89 5.39 20.28
N ALA A 210 -21.88 6.13 19.78
CA ALA A 210 -20.80 5.56 18.99
C ALA A 210 -19.77 4.80 19.86
N GLY A 211 -19.90 3.48 19.92
CA GLY A 211 -19.00 2.60 20.65
C GLY A 211 -17.79 2.12 19.83
N SER A 212 -17.02 1.19 20.42
CA SER A 212 -15.81 0.59 19.81
C SER A 212 -16.09 -0.13 18.49
N GLY A 213 -17.26 -0.72 18.31
CA GLY A 213 -17.67 -1.35 17.06
C GLY A 213 -17.70 -0.37 15.91
N PHE A 214 -18.39 0.78 16.07
CA PHE A 214 -18.41 1.84 15.06
C PHE A 214 -16.99 2.37 14.80
N ALA A 215 -16.24 2.70 15.87
CA ALA A 215 -14.88 3.22 15.76
C ALA A 215 -13.94 2.29 14.96
N SER A 216 -14.04 0.97 15.18
CA SER A 216 -13.24 -0.01 14.44
C SER A 216 -13.65 -0.10 12.96
N THR A 217 -14.95 -0.08 12.67
CA THR A 217 -15.48 -0.18 11.31
C THR A 217 -15.11 1.04 10.44
N VAL A 218 -15.18 2.26 11.02
CA VAL A 218 -14.85 3.48 10.28
C VAL A 218 -13.38 3.90 10.41
N ARG A 219 -12.52 3.11 11.06
CA ARG A 219 -11.11 3.43 11.29
C ARG A 219 -10.37 3.83 10.01
N LEU A 220 -10.65 3.14 8.91
CA LEU A 220 -10.02 3.41 7.62
C LEU A 220 -10.42 4.76 7.01
N ALA A 221 -11.53 5.37 7.43
CA ALA A 221 -11.93 6.71 7.01
C ALA A 221 -11.02 7.83 7.52
N LYS A 222 -10.05 7.51 8.40
CA LYS A 222 -8.99 8.43 8.84
C LYS A 222 -7.81 8.51 7.85
N SER A 223 -7.81 7.69 6.80
CA SER A 223 -6.74 7.64 5.80
C SER A 223 -6.72 8.89 4.93
N SER A 224 -5.50 9.25 4.44
CA SER A 224 -5.26 10.47 3.65
C SER A 224 -5.96 10.41 2.28
N PRO A 225 -6.79 11.40 1.92
CA PRO A 225 -7.39 11.52 0.59
C PRO A 225 -6.33 11.66 -0.53
N GLU A 226 -5.21 12.33 -0.25
CA GLU A 226 -4.10 12.53 -1.20
C GLU A 226 -3.45 11.21 -1.61
N MET A 227 -3.47 10.21 -0.72
CA MET A 227 -2.98 8.87 -1.00
C MET A 227 -4.03 8.04 -1.74
N TRP A 228 -5.29 8.09 -1.28
CA TRP A 228 -6.33 7.19 -1.78
C TRP A 228 -6.92 7.61 -3.12
N THR A 229 -7.03 8.92 -3.40
CA THR A 229 -7.56 9.41 -4.68
C THR A 229 -6.74 8.90 -5.89
N PRO A 230 -5.39 8.96 -5.88
CA PRO A 230 -4.58 8.35 -6.94
C PRO A 230 -4.78 6.83 -7.09
N ILE A 231 -4.93 6.10 -5.98
CA ILE A 231 -5.18 4.65 -5.98
C ILE A 231 -6.51 4.33 -6.68
N PHE A 232 -7.59 5.00 -6.27
CA PHE A 232 -8.90 4.83 -6.91
C PHE A 232 -8.89 5.21 -8.39
N LYS A 233 -8.13 6.26 -8.75
CA LYS A 233 -7.99 6.67 -10.16
C LYS A 233 -7.29 5.61 -11.01
N GLN A 234 -6.22 5.01 -10.50
CA GLN A 234 -5.45 4.01 -11.26
C GLN A 234 -6.20 2.67 -11.35
N ASN A 235 -6.93 2.29 -10.32
CA ASN A 235 -7.67 1.03 -10.26
C ASN A 235 -9.18 1.22 -10.46
N LYS A 236 -9.57 2.25 -11.23
CA LYS A 236 -10.95 2.73 -11.32
C LYS A 236 -11.93 1.62 -11.71
N ASP A 237 -11.63 0.86 -12.75
CA ASP A 237 -12.59 -0.08 -13.32
C ASP A 237 -12.82 -1.27 -12.38
N ASN A 238 -11.77 -1.82 -11.78
CA ASN A 238 -11.89 -2.86 -10.74
C ASN A 238 -12.60 -2.33 -9.49
N VAL A 239 -12.39 -1.08 -9.12
CA VAL A 239 -13.09 -0.45 -7.97
C VAL A 239 -14.57 -0.28 -8.26
N ILE A 240 -14.94 0.10 -9.48
CA ILE A 240 -16.36 0.19 -9.88
C ILE A 240 -17.01 -1.18 -9.83
N GLU A 241 -16.39 -2.21 -10.43
CA GLU A 241 -16.90 -3.60 -10.42
C GLU A 241 -17.19 -4.08 -8.98
N THR A 242 -16.19 -3.96 -8.08
CA THR A 242 -16.37 -4.38 -6.68
C THR A 242 -17.41 -3.56 -5.92
N LEU A 243 -17.53 -2.26 -6.24
CA LEU A 243 -18.50 -1.38 -5.59
C LEU A 243 -19.93 -1.70 -6.05
N GLU A 244 -20.13 -2.03 -7.32
CA GLU A 244 -21.42 -2.45 -7.86
C GLU A 244 -21.89 -3.74 -7.18
N GLU A 245 -21.03 -4.76 -7.04
CA GLU A 245 -21.36 -5.99 -6.31
C GLU A 245 -21.72 -5.70 -4.85
N TYR A 246 -20.98 -4.82 -4.19
CA TYR A 246 -21.26 -4.45 -2.80
C TYR A 246 -22.60 -3.71 -2.65
N ILE A 247 -22.95 -2.84 -3.60
CA ILE A 247 -24.26 -2.16 -3.64
C ILE A 247 -25.40 -3.16 -3.84
N ILE A 248 -25.21 -4.18 -4.69
CA ILE A 248 -26.17 -5.25 -4.89
C ILE A 248 -26.41 -5.98 -3.56
N ASN A 249 -25.36 -6.38 -2.85
CA ASN A 249 -25.46 -7.08 -1.57
C ASN A 249 -26.17 -6.22 -0.50
N LEU A 250 -25.86 -4.92 -0.41
CA LEU A 250 -26.54 -4.00 0.50
C LEU A 250 -28.02 -3.82 0.13
N THR A 251 -28.34 -3.78 -1.16
CA THR A 251 -29.70 -3.66 -1.65
C THR A 251 -30.50 -4.90 -1.32
N HIS A 252 -29.93 -6.07 -1.55
CA HIS A 252 -30.54 -7.36 -1.18
C HIS A 252 -30.86 -7.43 0.32
N PHE A 253 -29.87 -7.08 1.16
CA PHE A 253 -30.09 -7.03 2.61
C PHE A 253 -31.23 -6.07 3.01
N LYS A 254 -31.26 -4.87 2.41
CA LYS A 254 -32.34 -3.89 2.63
C LYS A 254 -33.71 -4.45 2.21
N ASP A 255 -33.79 -5.20 1.12
CA ASP A 255 -35.05 -5.74 0.61
C ASP A 255 -35.55 -6.89 1.48
N MET A 256 -34.69 -7.77 2.01
CA MET A 256 -35.04 -8.74 3.05
C MET A 256 -35.62 -8.03 4.30
N MET A 257 -35.02 -6.92 4.74
CA MET A 257 -35.54 -6.12 5.86
C MET A 257 -36.97 -5.59 5.58
N LYS A 258 -37.22 -5.05 4.37
CA LYS A 258 -38.53 -4.55 3.98
C LYS A 258 -39.60 -5.63 3.93
N GLN A 259 -39.22 -6.84 3.57
CA GLN A 259 -40.11 -8.01 3.48
C GLN A 259 -40.32 -8.70 4.83
N ASN A 260 -39.64 -8.27 5.89
CA ASN A 260 -39.58 -8.91 7.20
C ASN A 260 -39.08 -10.36 7.15
N ASP A 261 -38.23 -10.69 6.14
CA ASP A 261 -37.64 -12.02 5.99
C ASP A 261 -36.39 -12.15 6.89
N PHE A 262 -36.62 -12.25 8.18
CA PHE A 262 -35.56 -12.37 9.19
C PHE A 262 -34.87 -13.75 9.18
N GLU A 263 -35.52 -14.77 8.60
CA GLU A 263 -34.89 -16.07 8.42
C GLU A 263 -33.84 -16.02 7.33
N ALA A 264 -34.11 -15.39 6.20
CA ALA A 264 -33.12 -15.15 5.16
C ALA A 264 -31.93 -14.32 5.68
N ILE A 265 -32.22 -13.24 6.43
CA ILE A 265 -31.18 -12.41 7.06
C ILE A 265 -30.30 -13.24 8.00
N TYR A 266 -30.89 -14.08 8.85
CA TYR A 266 -30.14 -14.95 9.74
C TYR A 266 -29.21 -15.90 8.96
N ASN A 267 -29.72 -16.52 7.91
CA ASN A 267 -28.97 -17.45 7.08
C ASN A 267 -27.84 -16.76 6.35
N GLU A 268 -28.06 -15.56 5.81
CA GLU A 268 -27.04 -14.74 5.15
C GLU A 268 -25.87 -14.38 6.11
N MET A 269 -26.21 -13.90 7.31
CA MET A 269 -25.20 -13.60 8.34
C MET A 269 -24.45 -14.87 8.78
N LYS A 270 -25.15 -15.99 8.96
CA LYS A 270 -24.54 -17.27 9.34
C LYS A 270 -23.57 -17.77 8.27
N ASN A 271 -23.92 -17.65 7.01
CA ASN A 271 -23.06 -18.03 5.89
C ASN A 271 -21.81 -17.12 5.83
N THR A 272 -21.97 -15.81 6.02
CA THR A 272 -20.87 -14.85 6.03
C THR A 272 -19.91 -15.04 7.21
N ASN A 273 -20.36 -15.65 8.31
CA ASN A 273 -19.52 -15.92 9.49
C ASN A 273 -18.29 -16.79 9.23
N HIS A 274 -18.23 -17.51 8.10
CA HIS A 274 -17.06 -18.22 7.66
C HIS A 274 -15.83 -17.30 7.56
N ILE A 275 -15.99 -15.93 7.39
CA ILE A 275 -14.90 -14.94 7.38
C ILE A 275 -14.00 -15.04 8.61
N LYS A 276 -14.55 -15.46 9.77
CA LYS A 276 -13.75 -15.64 11.00
C LYS A 276 -12.61 -16.65 10.85
N ASP A 277 -12.80 -17.68 10.01
CA ASP A 277 -11.79 -18.72 9.81
C ASP A 277 -10.69 -18.23 8.85
N ILE A 278 -11.05 -17.40 7.87
CA ILE A 278 -10.11 -16.71 6.98
C ILE A 278 -9.24 -15.75 7.77
N LEU A 279 -9.85 -14.96 8.68
CA LEU A 279 -9.14 -13.95 9.47
C LEU A 279 -8.13 -14.57 10.45
N LYS A 280 -8.36 -15.78 10.96
CA LYS A 280 -7.37 -16.49 11.80
C LYS A 280 -6.02 -16.73 11.10
N GLY A 281 -6.02 -16.83 9.78
CA GLY A 281 -4.81 -17.00 8.97
C GLY A 281 -4.09 -15.69 8.61
N ILE A 282 -4.69 -14.53 8.91
CA ILE A 282 -4.20 -13.20 8.53
C ILE A 282 -3.56 -12.47 9.73
N ALA A 283 -3.88 -12.87 10.96
CA ALA A 283 -3.42 -12.26 12.22
C ALA A 283 -1.93 -12.50 12.48
#